data_b14546f3fd7aa5d4e82c61857d19a7e8
#
_entry.id   b14546f3fd7aa5d4e82c61857d19a7e8
#
_cell.length_a   1.000
_cell.length_b   1.000
_cell.length_c   1.000
_cell.angle_alpha   90.00
_cell.angle_beta   90.00
_cell.angle_gamma   90.00
#
_symmetry.space_group_name_H-M   'P 1'
#
loop_
_entity.id
_entity.type
_entity.pdbx_description
1 polymer ?
#
loop_
_entity_poly.entity_id
_entity_poly.type
_entity_poly.pdbx_seq_one_letter_code
_entity_poly.pdbx_strand_id
1 'polypeptide(L)'
;MTEHLSPGDRAKFAAAKRASALVESGMRVGLGTGSTAAFLVRCLGDRVREEGLSIQGVPTSSRTAHLAREVGIEVFTLEDLPQLDLT
;
A
#
# COMPACT_ATOMS: atom_id res chain seq x y z
N MET A 1 13.79 -8.07 9.08
CA MET A 1 12.97 -8.39 7.89
C MET A 1 13.63 -7.95 6.59
N THR A 2 14.13 -6.72 6.53
CA THR A 2 14.79 -6.20 5.32
C THR A 2 16.12 -6.87 5.02
N GLU A 3 16.78 -7.43 6.00
CA GLU A 3 18.07 -8.09 5.86
C GLU A 3 18.03 -9.39 5.05
N HIS A 4 16.82 -9.96 4.88
CA HIS A 4 16.63 -11.18 4.09
C HIS A 4 16.27 -10.90 2.65
N LEU A 5 16.16 -9.63 2.29
CA LEU A 5 15.79 -9.22 0.94
C LEU A 5 17.00 -9.20 0.03
N SER A 6 16.79 -9.53 -1.25
CA SER A 6 17.80 -9.33 -2.27
C SER A 6 18.08 -7.83 -2.46
N PRO A 7 19.21 -7.44 -3.10
CA PRO A 7 19.46 -6.03 -3.35
C PRO A 7 18.34 -5.34 -4.13
N GLY A 8 17.74 -6.04 -5.11
CA GLY A 8 16.60 -5.50 -5.86
C GLY A 8 15.38 -5.30 -4.98
N ASP A 9 15.11 -6.25 -4.10
CA ASP A 9 13.97 -6.16 -3.18
C ASP A 9 14.18 -5.07 -2.13
N ARG A 10 15.41 -4.87 -1.67
CA ARG A 10 15.73 -3.78 -0.75
C ARG A 10 15.44 -2.43 -1.39
N ALA A 11 15.79 -2.26 -2.65
CA ALA A 11 15.50 -1.02 -3.37
C ALA A 11 14.00 -0.79 -3.51
N LYS A 12 13.24 -1.84 -3.83
CA LYS A 12 11.78 -1.76 -3.91
C LYS A 12 11.16 -1.45 -2.56
N PHE A 13 11.66 -2.07 -1.50
CA PHE A 13 11.18 -1.81 -0.15
C PHE A 13 11.44 -0.37 0.26
N ALA A 14 12.64 0.15 -0.01
CA ALA A 14 13.00 1.52 0.31
C ALA A 14 12.11 2.53 -0.43
N ALA A 15 11.85 2.27 -1.72
CA ALA A 15 10.96 3.11 -2.51
C ALA A 15 9.53 3.07 -1.97
N ALA A 16 9.05 1.88 -1.62
CA ALA A 16 7.71 1.71 -1.05
C ALA A 16 7.59 2.43 0.29
N LYS A 17 8.60 2.35 1.13
CA LYS A 17 8.61 3.04 2.41
C LYS A 17 8.55 4.55 2.26
N ARG A 18 9.30 5.10 1.29
CA ARG A 18 9.24 6.53 0.99
C ARG A 18 7.86 6.93 0.50
N ALA A 19 7.29 6.14 -0.42
CA ALA A 19 5.95 6.40 -0.94
C ALA A 19 4.92 6.36 0.19
N SER A 20 5.01 5.38 1.08
CA SER A 20 4.07 5.27 2.20
C SER A 20 4.16 6.46 3.15
N ALA A 21 5.34 7.04 3.30
CA ALA A 21 5.53 8.21 4.16
C ALA A 21 4.81 9.45 3.63
N LEU A 22 4.53 9.51 2.34
CA LEU A 22 3.80 10.61 1.72
C LEU A 22 2.29 10.48 1.86
N VAL A 23 1.81 9.32 2.25
CA VAL A 23 0.37 9.06 2.36
C VAL A 23 -0.15 9.62 3.67
N GLU A 24 -1.27 10.33 3.59
CA GLU A 24 -1.94 10.92 4.74
C GLU A 24 -3.34 10.37 4.89
N SER A 25 -3.90 10.44 6.10
CA SER A 25 -5.25 9.97 6.36
C SER A 25 -6.25 10.72 5.48
N GLY A 26 -7.23 10.00 4.96
CA GLY A 26 -8.22 10.55 4.06
C GLY A 26 -7.87 10.39 2.59
N MET A 27 -6.64 9.99 2.26
CA MET A 27 -6.23 9.79 0.88
C MET A 27 -6.82 8.52 0.27
N ARG A 28 -6.98 8.56 -1.04
CA ARG A 28 -7.35 7.40 -1.86
C ARG A 28 -6.09 6.97 -2.59
N VAL A 29 -5.66 5.75 -2.33
CA VAL A 29 -4.37 5.27 -2.81
C VAL A 29 -4.57 4.16 -3.83
N GLY A 30 -4.08 4.36 -5.04
CA GLY A 30 -4.05 3.30 -6.05
C GLY A 30 -2.97 2.28 -5.68
N LEU A 31 -3.36 1.02 -5.59
CA LEU A 31 -2.46 -0.07 -5.23
C LEU A 31 -2.19 -0.92 -6.48
N GLY A 32 -0.99 -0.81 -7.03
CA GLY A 32 -0.62 -1.57 -8.21
C GLY A 32 -0.43 -3.05 -7.93
N THR A 33 0.19 -3.74 -8.88
CA THR A 33 0.53 -5.15 -8.75
C THR A 33 2.04 -5.31 -8.66
N GLY A 34 2.49 -6.52 -8.31
CA GLY A 34 3.89 -6.84 -8.25
C GLY A 34 4.50 -6.64 -6.87
N SER A 35 5.80 -6.87 -6.78
CA SER A 35 6.49 -6.88 -5.48
C SER A 35 6.58 -5.50 -4.84
N THR A 36 6.74 -4.45 -5.64
CA THR A 36 6.79 -3.09 -5.10
C THR A 36 5.45 -2.71 -4.46
N ALA A 37 4.34 -3.07 -5.10
CA ALA A 37 3.01 -2.82 -4.55
C ALA A 37 2.80 -3.59 -3.25
N ALA A 38 3.28 -4.83 -3.17
CA ALA A 38 3.19 -5.63 -1.96
C ALA A 38 3.94 -4.97 -0.80
N PHE A 39 5.14 -4.45 -1.06
CA PHE A 39 5.90 -3.74 -0.04
C PHE A 39 5.19 -2.46 0.40
N LEU A 40 4.62 -1.73 -0.55
CA LEU A 40 3.86 -0.51 -0.24
C LEU A 40 2.68 -0.82 0.67
N VAL A 41 1.91 -1.86 0.35
CA VAL A 41 0.77 -2.27 1.17
C VAL A 41 1.20 -2.63 2.58
N ARG A 42 2.31 -3.34 2.73
CA ARG A 42 2.84 -3.68 4.06
C ARG A 42 3.26 -2.46 4.84
N CYS A 43 3.94 -1.51 4.19
CA CYS A 43 4.36 -0.27 4.85
C CYS A 43 3.14 0.56 5.28
N LEU A 44 2.12 0.65 4.44
CA LEU A 44 0.88 1.33 4.78
C LEU A 44 0.16 0.61 5.92
N GLY A 45 0.16 -0.71 5.91
CA GLY A 45 -0.44 -1.50 6.98
C GLY A 45 0.22 -1.25 8.33
N ASP A 46 1.53 -1.11 8.35
CA ASP A 46 2.25 -0.76 9.57
C ASP A 46 1.80 0.60 10.10
N ARG A 47 1.63 1.58 9.22
CA ARG A 47 1.14 2.89 9.61
C ARG A 47 -0.30 2.87 10.10
N VAL A 48 -1.13 2.04 9.48
CA VAL A 48 -2.51 1.87 9.95
C VAL A 48 -2.52 1.34 11.38
N ARG A 49 -1.69 0.36 11.65
CA ARG A 49 -1.61 -0.27 12.97
C ARG A 49 -0.96 0.63 14.02
N GLU A 50 0.13 1.29 13.66
CA GLU A 50 0.94 2.06 14.62
C GLU A 50 0.49 3.50 14.79
N GLU A 51 0.01 4.12 13.71
CA GLU A 51 -0.34 5.55 13.69
C GLU A 51 -1.84 5.79 13.58
N GLY A 52 -2.64 4.74 13.37
CA GLY A 52 -4.06 4.92 13.14
C GLY A 52 -4.37 5.54 11.78
N LEU A 53 -3.49 5.36 10.81
CA LEU A 53 -3.71 5.89 9.46
C LEU A 53 -5.01 5.35 8.87
N SER A 54 -5.84 6.24 8.33
CA SER A 54 -7.12 5.87 7.72
C SER A 54 -7.10 6.27 6.25
N ILE A 55 -6.98 5.27 5.37
CA ILE A 55 -6.92 5.48 3.92
C ILE A 55 -7.86 4.53 3.20
N GLN A 56 -8.12 4.84 1.94
CA GLN A 56 -8.92 4.00 1.05
C GLN A 56 -7.99 3.48 -0.04
N GLY A 57 -7.94 2.16 -0.20
CA GLY A 57 -7.08 1.52 -1.19
C GLY A 57 -7.86 1.04 -2.39
N VAL A 58 -7.34 1.28 -3.59
CA VAL A 58 -7.94 0.81 -4.83
C VAL A 58 -6.93 -0.11 -5.52
N PRO A 59 -7.01 -1.42 -5.27
CA PRO A 59 -6.08 -2.36 -5.87
C PRO A 59 -6.43 -2.66 -7.31
N THR A 60 -5.41 -3.03 -8.08
CA THR A 60 -5.58 -3.42 -9.48
C THR A 60 -5.64 -4.93 -9.67
N SER A 61 -5.48 -5.70 -8.59
CA SER A 61 -5.58 -7.16 -8.65
C SER A 61 -6.23 -7.70 -7.39
N SER A 62 -6.80 -8.89 -7.49
CA SER A 62 -7.40 -9.57 -6.35
C SER A 62 -6.38 -9.88 -5.27
N ARG A 63 -5.16 -10.21 -5.68
CA ARG A 63 -4.07 -10.52 -4.76
C ARG A 63 -3.71 -9.32 -3.91
N THR A 64 -3.57 -8.15 -4.52
CA THR A 64 -3.29 -6.91 -3.80
C THR A 64 -4.45 -6.52 -2.90
N ALA A 65 -5.68 -6.72 -3.37
CA ALA A 65 -6.87 -6.46 -2.56
C ALA A 65 -6.88 -7.32 -1.29
N HIS A 66 -6.56 -8.60 -1.44
CA HIS A 66 -6.51 -9.52 -0.31
C HIS A 66 -5.45 -9.09 0.71
N LEU A 67 -4.26 -8.76 0.23
CA LEU A 67 -3.17 -8.30 1.09
C LEU A 67 -3.53 -7.00 1.82
N ALA A 68 -4.15 -6.06 1.12
CA ALA A 68 -4.58 -4.80 1.73
C ALA A 68 -5.58 -5.02 2.86
N ARG A 69 -6.54 -5.90 2.65
CA ARG A 69 -7.51 -6.24 3.70
C ARG A 69 -6.86 -6.89 4.91
N GLU A 70 -5.88 -7.75 4.68
CA GLU A 70 -5.16 -8.41 5.76
C GLU A 70 -4.45 -7.41 6.68
N VAL A 71 -3.96 -6.31 6.14
CA VAL A 71 -3.24 -5.31 6.92
C VAL A 71 -4.13 -4.16 7.42
N GLY A 72 -5.43 -4.24 7.18
CA GLY A 72 -6.37 -3.27 7.74
C GLY A 72 -6.68 -2.07 6.86
N ILE A 73 -6.34 -2.11 5.58
CA ILE A 73 -6.68 -1.05 4.63
C ILE A 73 -8.07 -1.30 4.05
N GLU A 74 -8.92 -0.27 4.04
CA GLU A 74 -10.21 -0.36 3.37
C GLU A 74 -9.99 -0.45 1.87
N VAL A 75 -10.66 -1.41 1.23
CA VAL A 75 -10.49 -1.69 -0.19
C VAL A 75 -11.75 -1.29 -0.97
N PHE A 76 -11.55 -0.52 -2.03
CA PHE A 76 -12.61 -0.08 -2.93
C PHE A 76 -12.22 -0.37 -4.37
N THR A 77 -13.19 -0.33 -5.28
CA THR A 77 -12.93 -0.44 -6.71
C THR A 77 -12.84 0.94 -7.34
N LEU A 78 -12.35 1.01 -8.58
CA LEU A 78 -12.34 2.27 -9.31
C LEU A 78 -13.75 2.78 -9.60
N GLU A 79 -14.74 1.90 -9.62
CA GLU A 79 -16.14 2.29 -9.75
C GLU A 79 -16.63 3.04 -8.51
N ASP A 80 -16.16 2.61 -7.34
CA ASP A 80 -16.52 3.26 -6.07
C ASP A 80 -15.74 4.56 -5.87
N LEU A 81 -14.46 4.58 -6.27
CA LEU A 81 -13.55 5.71 -6.08
C LEU A 81 -12.85 6.05 -7.39
N PRO A 82 -13.53 6.80 -8.29
CA PRO A 82 -12.95 7.09 -9.61
C PRO A 82 -11.76 8.05 -9.58
N GLN A 83 -11.58 8.77 -8.48
CA GLN A 83 -10.45 9.69 -8.34
C GLN A 83 -9.47 9.17 -7.29
N LEU A 84 -8.19 9.16 -7.65
CA LEU A 84 -7.12 8.74 -6.75
C LEU A 84 -6.23 9.91 -6.40
N ASP A 85 -5.81 9.97 -5.14
CA ASP A 85 -4.86 10.99 -4.67
C ASP A 85 -3.42 10.56 -4.90
N LEU A 86 -3.18 9.25 -4.91
CA LEU A 86 -1.87 8.69 -5.14
C LEU A 86 -2.01 7.34 -5.84
N THR A 87 -1.14 7.09 -6.81
CA THR A 87 -1.13 5.82 -7.55
C THR A 87 0.23 5.17 -7.50
#